data_9d31ee0d4c4b1cf92e4bb179cf7d9c47
#
_entry.id   9d31ee0d4c4b1cf92e4bb179cf7d9c47
#
_cell.length_a   1.000
_cell.length_b   1.000
_cell.length_c   1.000
_cell.angle_alpha   90.00
_cell.angle_beta   90.00
_cell.angle_gamma   90.00
#
_symmetry.space_group_name_H-M   'P 1'
#
loop_
_entity.id
_entity.type
_entity.pdbx_description
1 polymer ?
#
loop_
_entity_poly.entity_id
_entity_poly.type
_entity_poly.pdbx_seq_one_letter_code
_entity_poly.pdbx_strand_id
1 'polypeptide(L)'
;IFKAEKTTFSYFIEGYHNAWVENGTRRYIELQGLAPGSYTIKIKSYNSDGYESKNTALMNFQVIPPWWKTWWAYFLYVATVLALFAYYVAYQKRAQAKATEEKRKEEELEQARQFQLDMLPRETPEDLGLDISAAIETASEVGGDYYDYFPQKDKQSLYVVVGDATGHGMTAGMMVSITKAGLYGIPSIPPNDIAKRLNRVIKNIDLGWNRMAFNMARFWDNKVE
;
A
#
# COMPACT_ATOMS: atom_id res chain seq x y z
N ILE A 1 -36.39 36.95 -73.09
CA ILE A 1 -36.47 35.54 -72.49
C ILE A 1 -35.30 35.39 -71.55
N PHE A 2 -35.56 35.39 -70.23
CA PHE A 2 -34.53 35.14 -69.23
C PHE A 2 -33.99 33.71 -69.38
N LYS A 3 -32.74 33.58 -69.81
CA LYS A 3 -32.04 32.25 -69.75
C LYS A 3 -31.41 32.06 -68.39
N ALA A 4 -32.10 31.44 -67.48
CA ALA A 4 -31.60 31.19 -66.13
C ALA A 4 -30.30 30.38 -66.07
N GLU A 5 -29.97 29.66 -67.14
CA GLU A 5 -28.76 28.85 -67.27
C GLU A 5 -27.47 29.67 -67.50
N LYS A 6 -27.55 30.97 -67.88
CA LYS A 6 -26.42 31.87 -68.12
C LYS A 6 -26.20 32.91 -66.98
N THR A 7 -26.93 32.78 -65.86
CA THR A 7 -26.74 33.65 -64.71
C THR A 7 -25.46 33.26 -63.94
N THR A 8 -24.58 34.24 -63.77
CA THR A 8 -23.35 34.06 -62.96
C THR A 8 -23.48 34.68 -61.58
N PHE A 9 -22.74 34.18 -60.63
CA PHE A 9 -22.77 34.60 -59.23
C PHE A 9 -21.38 34.99 -58.74
N SER A 10 -21.31 36.02 -57.91
CA SER A 10 -20.12 36.35 -57.11
C SER A 10 -20.51 36.40 -55.65
N TYR A 11 -19.63 36.02 -54.77
CA TYR A 11 -19.86 36.07 -53.34
C TYR A 11 -18.71 36.70 -52.58
N PHE A 12 -19.01 37.26 -51.44
CA PHE A 12 -18.07 37.84 -50.50
C PHE A 12 -18.44 37.46 -49.08
N ILE A 13 -17.49 36.97 -48.32
CA ILE A 13 -17.68 36.63 -46.92
C ILE A 13 -16.94 37.63 -46.07
N GLU A 14 -17.68 38.43 -45.28
CA GLU A 14 -17.11 39.41 -44.37
C GLU A 14 -16.24 38.70 -43.31
N GLY A 15 -15.01 39.21 -43.13
CA GLY A 15 -14.03 38.63 -42.18
C GLY A 15 -13.23 37.45 -42.73
N TYR A 16 -13.52 36.98 -43.96
CA TYR A 16 -12.79 35.86 -44.58
C TYR A 16 -12.18 36.19 -45.93
N HIS A 17 -12.92 36.90 -46.79
CA HIS A 17 -12.44 37.32 -48.11
C HIS A 17 -12.02 38.81 -48.13
N ASN A 18 -10.96 39.11 -48.88
CA ASN A 18 -10.52 40.49 -49.09
C ASN A 18 -11.13 41.09 -50.38
N ALA A 19 -11.70 40.27 -51.25
CA ALA A 19 -12.30 40.67 -52.52
C ALA A 19 -13.49 39.74 -52.86
N TRP A 20 -14.33 40.15 -53.77
CA TRP A 20 -15.38 39.36 -54.36
C TRP A 20 -14.80 38.15 -55.10
N VAL A 21 -15.39 36.97 -54.85
CA VAL A 21 -14.99 35.70 -55.50
C VAL A 21 -16.02 35.36 -56.55
N GLU A 22 -15.56 35.18 -57.78
CA GLU A 22 -16.43 34.74 -58.88
C GLU A 22 -16.74 33.25 -58.77
N ASN A 23 -18.00 32.90 -58.72
CA ASN A 23 -18.48 31.53 -58.61
C ASN A 23 -19.01 30.96 -59.93
N GLY A 24 -19.01 31.78 -60.99
CA GLY A 24 -19.54 31.40 -62.30
C GLY A 24 -21.02 31.03 -62.22
N THR A 25 -21.43 29.99 -62.89
CA THR A 25 -22.81 29.46 -62.88
C THR A 25 -23.09 28.51 -61.73
N ARG A 26 -22.12 28.25 -60.84
CA ARG A 26 -22.28 27.33 -59.70
C ARG A 26 -23.28 27.90 -58.67
N ARG A 27 -24.20 27.05 -58.20
CA ARG A 27 -25.25 27.42 -57.23
C ARG A 27 -24.92 27.00 -55.79
N TYR A 28 -23.68 26.58 -55.55
CA TYR A 28 -23.17 26.22 -54.23
C TYR A 28 -21.83 26.87 -53.96
N ILE A 29 -21.51 27.11 -52.71
CA ILE A 29 -20.26 27.66 -52.21
C ILE A 29 -19.63 26.65 -51.31
N GLU A 30 -18.39 26.26 -51.59
CA GLU A 30 -17.60 25.40 -50.70
C GLU A 30 -16.75 26.28 -49.76
N LEU A 31 -16.95 26.09 -48.49
CA LEU A 31 -16.21 26.83 -47.45
C LEU A 31 -15.31 25.87 -46.69
N GLN A 32 -14.02 26.13 -46.67
CA GLN A 32 -13.03 25.30 -45.95
C GLN A 32 -12.23 26.18 -45.00
N GLY A 33 -11.93 25.63 -43.79
CA GLY A 33 -11.01 26.27 -42.84
C GLY A 33 -11.54 27.50 -42.15
N LEU A 34 -12.87 27.72 -42.08
CA LEU A 34 -13.43 28.84 -41.33
C LEU A 34 -13.19 28.64 -39.80
N ALA A 35 -12.61 29.67 -39.18
CA ALA A 35 -12.49 29.72 -37.73
C ALA A 35 -13.85 29.88 -37.06
N PRO A 36 -14.03 29.45 -35.81
CA PRO A 36 -15.25 29.76 -35.07
C PRO A 36 -15.51 31.24 -35.00
N GLY A 37 -16.73 31.64 -35.34
CA GLY A 37 -17.13 33.05 -35.41
C GLY A 37 -18.42 33.27 -36.20
N SER A 38 -18.89 34.48 -36.25
CA SER A 38 -20.05 34.90 -37.04
C SER A 38 -19.62 35.46 -38.35
N TYR A 39 -20.23 35.04 -39.44
CA TYR A 39 -19.93 35.41 -40.79
C TYR A 39 -21.16 35.88 -41.53
N THR A 40 -20.99 36.86 -42.43
CA THR A 40 -22.02 37.32 -43.33
C THR A 40 -21.59 37.05 -44.75
N ILE A 41 -22.35 36.25 -45.48
CA ILE A 41 -22.17 36.04 -46.91
C ILE A 41 -23.03 37.06 -47.65
N LYS A 42 -22.39 37.77 -48.59
CA LYS A 42 -23.04 38.66 -49.58
C LYS A 42 -22.95 38.01 -50.95
N ILE A 43 -24.06 37.85 -51.64
CA ILE A 43 -24.13 37.23 -52.96
C ILE A 43 -24.73 38.23 -53.96
N LYS A 44 -24.03 38.40 -55.09
CA LYS A 44 -24.47 39.15 -56.24
C LYS A 44 -24.70 38.18 -57.39
N SER A 45 -25.66 38.53 -58.26
CA SER A 45 -25.91 37.78 -59.46
C SER A 45 -25.81 38.71 -60.67
N TYR A 46 -25.36 38.17 -61.81
CA TYR A 46 -25.24 38.87 -63.07
C TYR A 46 -26.04 38.10 -64.10
N ASN A 47 -26.77 38.87 -64.95
CA ASN A 47 -27.51 38.28 -66.05
C ASN A 47 -26.58 37.85 -67.20
N SER A 48 -27.16 37.26 -68.27
CA SER A 48 -26.40 36.88 -69.49
C SER A 48 -25.67 38.01 -70.20
N ASP A 49 -26.04 39.25 -69.94
CA ASP A 49 -25.48 40.47 -70.57
C ASP A 49 -24.48 41.19 -69.66
N GLY A 50 -24.18 40.57 -68.45
CA GLY A 50 -23.21 41.13 -67.52
C GLY A 50 -23.77 42.16 -66.51
N TYR A 51 -25.07 42.48 -66.55
CA TYR A 51 -25.65 43.48 -65.66
C TYR A 51 -25.85 42.85 -64.24
N GLU A 52 -25.36 43.57 -63.23
CA GLU A 52 -25.48 43.26 -61.83
C GLU A 52 -26.93 43.33 -61.33
N SER A 53 -27.37 42.39 -60.47
CA SER A 53 -28.63 42.44 -59.78
C SER A 53 -28.72 43.66 -58.84
N LYS A 54 -29.86 44.36 -58.82
CA LYS A 54 -30.10 45.49 -57.93
C LYS A 54 -30.05 45.15 -56.46
N ASN A 55 -30.34 43.95 -56.12
CA ASN A 55 -30.35 43.45 -54.73
C ASN A 55 -29.23 42.42 -54.47
N THR A 56 -28.45 42.68 -53.43
CA THR A 56 -27.47 41.71 -52.90
C THR A 56 -28.16 40.80 -51.85
N ALA A 57 -28.05 39.50 -52.03
CA ALA A 57 -28.56 38.58 -51.02
C ALA A 57 -27.57 38.52 -49.85
N LEU A 58 -28.10 38.57 -48.62
CA LEU A 58 -27.33 38.51 -47.38
C LEU A 58 -27.72 37.27 -46.61
N MET A 59 -26.74 36.53 -46.11
CA MET A 59 -26.97 35.38 -45.25
C MET A 59 -25.97 35.39 -44.08
N ASN A 60 -26.48 35.35 -42.88
CA ASN A 60 -25.66 35.24 -41.67
C ASN A 60 -25.62 33.79 -41.19
N PHE A 61 -24.44 33.32 -40.83
CA PHE A 61 -24.24 32.02 -40.22
C PHE A 61 -23.15 32.11 -39.18
N GLN A 62 -23.15 31.14 -38.24
CA GLN A 62 -22.19 31.04 -37.14
C GLN A 62 -21.49 29.71 -37.18
N VAL A 63 -20.17 29.74 -37.13
CA VAL A 63 -19.32 28.56 -36.95
C VAL A 63 -19.09 28.37 -35.45
N ILE A 64 -19.61 27.30 -34.88
CA ILE A 64 -19.52 26.99 -33.46
C ILE A 64 -18.20 26.22 -33.21
N PRO A 65 -17.40 26.57 -32.17
CA PRO A 65 -16.22 25.80 -31.81
C PRO A 65 -16.62 24.42 -31.37
N PRO A 66 -15.78 23.38 -31.61
CA PRO A 66 -16.02 22.04 -31.10
C PRO A 66 -15.97 22.06 -29.56
N TRP A 67 -16.78 21.21 -28.93
CA TRP A 67 -17.00 21.18 -27.47
C TRP A 67 -15.69 21.07 -26.66
N TRP A 68 -14.69 20.36 -27.18
CA TRP A 68 -13.37 20.20 -26.52
C TRP A 68 -12.50 21.45 -26.48
N LYS A 69 -12.87 22.52 -27.24
CA LYS A 69 -12.21 23.85 -27.25
C LYS A 69 -13.03 24.91 -26.50
N THR A 70 -14.01 24.48 -25.72
CA THR A 70 -14.83 25.38 -24.88
C THR A 70 -14.18 25.62 -23.53
N TRP A 71 -14.48 26.73 -22.85
CA TRP A 71 -13.90 27.09 -21.57
C TRP A 71 -14.19 26.04 -20.48
N TRP A 72 -15.37 25.43 -20.49
CA TRP A 72 -15.74 24.40 -19.54
C TRP A 72 -14.99 23.07 -19.78
N ALA A 73 -14.62 22.76 -21.03
CA ALA A 73 -13.80 21.59 -21.33
C ALA A 73 -12.38 21.74 -20.75
N TYR A 74 -11.80 22.94 -20.86
CA TYR A 74 -10.49 23.21 -20.23
C TYR A 74 -10.56 23.12 -18.71
N PHE A 75 -11.65 23.63 -18.11
CA PHE A 75 -11.88 23.46 -16.66
C PHE A 75 -11.93 21.99 -16.27
N LEU A 76 -12.63 21.17 -17.04
CA LEU A 76 -12.74 19.73 -16.81
C LEU A 76 -11.38 19.03 -16.95
N TYR A 77 -10.55 19.42 -17.92
CA TYR A 77 -9.19 18.87 -18.06
C TYR A 77 -8.34 19.20 -16.85
N VAL A 78 -8.34 20.43 -16.39
CA VAL A 78 -7.59 20.85 -15.18
C VAL A 78 -8.09 20.10 -13.96
N ALA A 79 -9.41 20.01 -13.76
CA ALA A 79 -10.00 19.28 -12.65
C ALA A 79 -9.60 17.80 -12.65
N THR A 80 -9.58 17.17 -13.83
CA THR A 80 -9.16 15.76 -13.98
C THR A 80 -7.69 15.58 -13.59
N VAL A 81 -6.81 16.47 -14.06
CA VAL A 81 -5.38 16.41 -13.70
C VAL A 81 -5.17 16.58 -12.20
N LEU A 82 -5.85 17.54 -11.59
CA LEU A 82 -5.78 17.76 -10.14
C LEU A 82 -6.31 16.55 -9.34
N ALA A 83 -7.41 15.94 -9.79
CA ALA A 83 -7.97 14.75 -9.15
C ALA A 83 -7.01 13.56 -9.23
N LEU A 84 -6.39 13.32 -10.40
CA LEU A 84 -5.38 12.27 -10.57
C LEU A 84 -4.14 12.53 -9.71
N PHE A 85 -3.70 13.77 -9.63
CA PHE A 85 -2.58 14.15 -8.77
C PHE A 85 -2.90 13.93 -7.28
N ALA A 86 -4.07 14.36 -6.83
CA ALA A 86 -4.53 14.14 -5.45
C ALA A 86 -4.64 12.63 -5.13
N TYR A 87 -5.19 11.84 -6.06
CA TYR A 87 -5.25 10.38 -5.93
C TYR A 87 -3.84 9.77 -5.82
N TYR A 88 -2.91 10.18 -6.67
CA TYR A 88 -1.52 9.71 -6.63
C TYR A 88 -0.85 10.00 -5.29
N VAL A 89 -0.99 11.23 -4.78
CA VAL A 89 -0.43 11.62 -3.48
C VAL A 89 -1.05 10.80 -2.34
N ALA A 90 -2.37 10.61 -2.36
CA ALA A 90 -3.06 9.79 -1.37
C ALA A 90 -2.61 8.32 -1.41
N TYR A 91 -2.42 7.76 -2.61
CA TYR A 91 -1.90 6.41 -2.81
C TYR A 91 -0.48 6.26 -2.22
N GLN A 92 0.42 7.19 -2.52
CA GLN A 92 1.80 7.18 -2.00
C GLN A 92 1.83 7.26 -0.46
N LYS A 93 1.03 8.15 0.14
CA LYS A 93 0.92 8.25 1.60
C LYS A 93 0.44 6.95 2.25
N ARG A 94 -0.55 6.29 1.66
CA ARG A 94 -1.05 4.99 2.16
C ARG A 94 0.00 3.88 2.04
N ALA A 95 0.73 3.83 0.93
CA ALA A 95 1.81 2.86 0.73
C ALA A 95 2.94 3.06 1.74
N GLN A 96 3.37 4.31 1.96
CA GLN A 96 4.39 4.64 2.97
C GLN A 96 3.93 4.31 4.39
N ALA A 97 2.68 4.63 4.75
CA ALA A 97 2.15 4.32 6.08
C ALA A 97 2.13 2.81 6.35
N LYS A 98 1.73 1.98 5.36
CA LYS A 98 1.78 0.52 5.48
C LYS A 98 3.21 0.00 5.65
N ALA A 99 4.15 0.47 4.81
CA ALA A 99 5.54 0.05 4.90
C ALA A 99 6.19 0.44 6.24
N THR A 100 5.84 1.61 6.79
CA THR A 100 6.33 2.04 8.11
C THR A 100 5.73 1.18 9.23
N GLU A 101 4.45 0.81 9.14
CA GLU A 101 3.80 -0.05 10.13
C GLU A 101 4.37 -1.47 10.10
N GLU A 102 4.63 -2.03 8.92
CA GLU A 102 5.26 -3.34 8.76
C GLU A 102 6.66 -3.36 9.37
N LYS A 103 7.50 -2.37 9.06
CA LYS A 103 8.84 -2.22 9.67
C LYS A 103 8.78 -2.12 11.19
N ARG A 104 7.84 -1.34 11.73
CA ARG A 104 7.69 -1.23 13.19
C ARG A 104 7.33 -2.56 13.82
N LYS A 105 6.45 -3.36 13.19
CA LYS A 105 6.09 -4.69 13.68
C LYS A 105 7.28 -5.66 13.64
N GLU A 106 8.08 -5.62 12.57
CA GLU A 106 9.31 -6.42 12.46
C GLU A 106 10.32 -6.04 13.56
N GLU A 107 10.51 -4.73 13.81
CA GLU A 107 11.40 -4.23 14.87
C GLU A 107 10.91 -4.65 16.27
N GLU A 108 9.61 -4.55 16.54
CA GLU A 108 9.00 -4.98 17.81
C GLU A 108 9.18 -6.50 18.04
N LEU A 109 9.00 -7.31 16.99
CA LEU A 109 9.21 -8.77 17.05
C LEU A 109 10.69 -9.12 17.24
N GLU A 110 11.60 -8.45 16.56
CA GLU A 110 13.05 -8.68 16.73
C GLU A 110 13.51 -8.28 18.14
N GLN A 111 13.00 -7.17 18.69
CA GLN A 111 13.27 -6.81 20.09
C GLN A 111 12.75 -7.86 21.07
N ALA A 112 11.56 -8.41 20.83
CA ALA A 112 11.00 -9.48 21.65
C ALA A 112 11.82 -10.77 21.57
N ARG A 113 12.31 -11.11 20.36
CA ARG A 113 13.24 -12.24 20.13
C ARG A 113 14.55 -12.03 20.91
N GLN A 114 15.16 -10.87 20.77
CA GLN A 114 16.41 -10.56 21.46
C GLN A 114 16.22 -10.63 22.99
N PHE A 115 15.12 -10.08 23.50
CA PHE A 115 14.79 -10.21 24.92
C PHE A 115 14.67 -11.65 25.37
N GLN A 116 14.04 -12.52 24.57
CA GLN A 116 13.92 -13.94 24.88
C GLN A 116 15.29 -14.63 24.87
N LEU A 117 16.15 -14.36 23.89
CA LEU A 117 17.50 -14.92 23.82
C LEU A 117 18.36 -14.48 25.00
N ASP A 118 18.23 -13.22 25.43
CA ASP A 118 18.94 -12.69 26.61
C ASP A 118 18.48 -13.32 27.92
N MET A 119 17.30 -13.93 27.95
CA MET A 119 16.86 -14.72 29.12
C MET A 119 17.49 -16.09 29.19
N LEU A 120 18.04 -16.63 28.11
CA LEU A 120 18.73 -17.93 28.15
C LEU A 120 20.06 -17.83 28.89
N PRO A 121 20.52 -18.92 29.51
CA PRO A 121 21.81 -18.92 30.22
C PRO A 121 22.95 -18.69 29.20
N ARG A 122 23.83 -17.74 29.51
CA ARG A 122 25.00 -17.40 28.68
C ARG A 122 26.20 -18.29 28.97
N GLU A 123 26.25 -18.89 30.14
CA GLU A 123 27.35 -19.70 30.61
C GLU A 123 26.83 -21.05 31.11
N THR A 124 27.61 -22.11 30.88
CA THR A 124 27.35 -23.41 31.43
C THR A 124 27.99 -23.54 32.81
N PRO A 125 27.32 -24.15 33.80
CA PRO A 125 27.91 -24.32 35.13
C PRO A 125 29.06 -25.33 35.09
N GLU A 126 30.26 -24.89 35.47
CA GLU A 126 31.50 -25.70 35.48
C GLU A 126 31.71 -26.45 36.80
N ASP A 127 31.03 -26.05 37.87
CA ASP A 127 31.36 -26.43 39.26
C ASP A 127 31.00 -27.90 39.67
N LEU A 128 30.33 -28.68 38.79
CA LEU A 128 29.75 -29.98 39.15
C LEU A 128 30.35 -31.18 38.42
N GLY A 129 31.46 -30.98 37.69
CA GLY A 129 32.11 -32.04 36.94
C GLY A 129 31.29 -32.58 35.77
N LEU A 130 30.28 -31.79 35.31
CA LEU A 130 29.46 -32.11 34.18
C LEU A 130 29.93 -31.29 32.97
N ASP A 131 30.10 -31.94 31.83
CA ASP A 131 30.29 -31.25 30.54
C ASP A 131 28.94 -31.02 29.89
N ILE A 132 28.50 -29.76 29.79
CA ILE A 132 27.19 -29.37 29.32
C ILE A 132 27.36 -28.49 28.08
N SER A 133 26.68 -28.89 27.01
CA SER A 133 26.57 -28.09 25.78
C SER A 133 25.08 -27.92 25.46
N ALA A 134 24.68 -26.70 25.15
CA ALA A 134 23.35 -26.40 24.69
C ALA A 134 23.38 -25.32 23.58
N ALA A 135 22.45 -25.46 22.67
CA ALA A 135 22.18 -24.50 21.61
C ALA A 135 20.68 -24.42 21.35
N ILE A 136 20.25 -23.27 20.92
CA ILE A 136 18.88 -23.05 20.46
C ILE A 136 18.92 -22.37 19.09
N GLU A 137 18.10 -22.87 18.19
CA GLU A 137 17.91 -22.27 16.87
C GLU A 137 16.40 -22.07 16.68
N THR A 138 15.98 -20.82 16.67
CA THR A 138 14.57 -20.48 16.53
C THR A 138 14.20 -20.34 15.06
N ALA A 139 13.12 -21.02 14.64
CA ALA A 139 12.59 -20.95 13.27
C ALA A 139 11.77 -19.68 12.99
N SER A 140 11.40 -18.92 14.02
CA SER A 140 10.61 -17.68 13.92
C SER A 140 11.23 -16.58 14.79
N GLU A 141 10.69 -15.36 14.71
CA GLU A 141 11.18 -14.19 15.44
C GLU A 141 11.14 -14.42 16.97
N VAL A 142 10.11 -15.10 17.49
CA VAL A 142 9.99 -15.45 18.91
C VAL A 142 9.65 -16.93 19.01
N GLY A 143 10.51 -17.69 19.70
CA GLY A 143 10.40 -19.14 19.84
C GLY A 143 9.57 -19.60 21.03
N GLY A 144 9.17 -20.89 21.01
CA GLY A 144 8.59 -21.60 22.17
C GLY A 144 9.60 -22.41 22.96
N ASP A 145 10.78 -22.63 22.37
CA ASP A 145 11.84 -23.44 22.97
C ASP A 145 12.50 -22.74 24.15
N TYR A 146 12.85 -23.52 25.15
CA TYR A 146 13.48 -23.02 26.36
C TYR A 146 14.43 -24.07 26.94
N TYR A 147 15.57 -23.62 27.42
CA TYR A 147 16.45 -24.37 28.30
C TYR A 147 17.03 -23.47 29.38
N ASP A 148 17.37 -24.05 30.52
CA ASP A 148 18.03 -23.31 31.60
C ASP A 148 18.80 -24.24 32.54
N TYR A 149 19.69 -23.63 33.31
CA TYR A 149 20.49 -24.28 34.36
C TYR A 149 20.33 -23.53 35.67
N PHE A 150 19.98 -24.26 36.74
CA PHE A 150 19.82 -23.68 38.07
C PHE A 150 20.77 -24.34 39.06
N PRO A 151 22.01 -23.83 39.23
CA PRO A 151 22.87 -24.28 40.30
C PRO A 151 22.24 -23.91 41.62
N GLN A 152 22.17 -24.87 42.51
CA GLN A 152 21.61 -24.63 43.83
C GLN A 152 22.59 -23.88 44.73
N LYS A 153 22.06 -23.21 45.77
CA LYS A 153 22.85 -22.40 46.71
C LYS A 153 23.95 -23.20 47.44
N ASP A 154 23.76 -24.48 47.60
CA ASP A 154 24.73 -25.40 48.19
C ASP A 154 25.86 -25.77 47.23
N LYS A 155 25.75 -25.39 45.93
CA LYS A 155 26.68 -25.75 44.84
C LYS A 155 26.91 -27.27 44.69
N GLN A 156 26.06 -28.12 45.27
CA GLN A 156 26.17 -29.56 45.22
C GLN A 156 25.14 -30.20 44.28
N SER A 157 24.19 -29.41 43.79
CA SER A 157 23.18 -29.90 42.85
C SER A 157 22.85 -28.85 41.76
N LEU A 158 22.53 -29.37 40.61
CA LEU A 158 22.16 -28.59 39.41
C LEU A 158 20.81 -29.10 38.91
N TYR A 159 19.89 -28.17 38.66
CA TYR A 159 18.72 -28.47 37.85
C TYR A 159 18.97 -28.08 36.42
N VAL A 160 18.68 -28.98 35.50
CA VAL A 160 18.67 -28.75 34.06
C VAL A 160 17.25 -28.84 33.57
N VAL A 161 16.79 -27.90 32.81
CA VAL A 161 15.44 -27.84 32.26
C VAL A 161 15.46 -27.67 30.75
N VAL A 162 14.51 -28.33 30.08
CA VAL A 162 14.21 -28.16 28.67
C VAL A 162 12.70 -28.09 28.52
N GLY A 163 12.23 -27.15 27.75
CA GLY A 163 10.80 -26.96 27.51
C GLY A 163 10.52 -26.50 26.08
N ASP A 164 9.29 -26.79 25.64
CA ASP A 164 8.77 -26.37 24.35
C ASP A 164 7.31 -25.92 24.53
N ALA A 165 7.06 -24.65 24.29
CA ALA A 165 5.72 -24.07 24.34
C ALA A 165 4.99 -24.24 23.00
N THR A 166 3.73 -24.63 23.08
CA THR A 166 2.89 -24.82 21.90
C THR A 166 2.73 -23.50 21.12
N GLY A 167 2.86 -23.59 19.78
CA GLY A 167 2.72 -22.43 18.88
C GLY A 167 4.03 -21.66 18.71
N HIS A 168 3.94 -20.46 18.19
CA HIS A 168 5.06 -19.59 17.91
C HIS A 168 4.69 -18.12 18.16
N GLY A 169 5.68 -17.26 18.10
CA GLY A 169 5.50 -15.83 18.28
C GLY A 169 5.34 -15.41 19.76
N MET A 170 4.80 -14.23 19.97
CA MET A 170 4.77 -13.55 21.26
C MET A 170 4.18 -14.41 22.41
N THR A 171 3.12 -15.16 22.16
CA THR A 171 2.45 -15.95 23.21
C THR A 171 3.32 -17.12 23.69
N ALA A 172 4.02 -17.79 22.78
CA ALA A 172 4.99 -18.84 23.11
C ALA A 172 6.17 -18.24 23.91
N GLY A 173 6.72 -17.09 23.49
CA GLY A 173 7.74 -16.39 24.23
C GLY A 173 7.31 -15.92 25.63
N MET A 174 6.07 -15.49 25.78
CA MET A 174 5.50 -15.19 27.11
C MET A 174 5.44 -16.43 28.00
N MET A 175 5.05 -17.59 27.47
CA MET A 175 5.04 -18.86 28.23
C MET A 175 6.45 -19.18 28.72
N VAL A 176 7.48 -19.04 27.88
CA VAL A 176 8.89 -19.22 28.27
C VAL A 176 9.27 -18.26 29.39
N SER A 177 8.95 -16.97 29.24
CA SER A 177 9.28 -15.94 30.23
C SER A 177 8.66 -16.23 31.61
N ILE A 178 7.38 -16.61 31.60
CA ILE A 178 6.65 -16.99 32.84
C ILE A 178 7.24 -18.25 33.46
N THR A 179 7.58 -19.24 32.65
CA THR A 179 8.21 -20.48 33.11
C THR A 179 9.53 -20.16 33.79
N LYS A 180 10.39 -19.39 33.18
CA LYS A 180 11.68 -18.96 33.77
C LYS A 180 11.48 -18.22 35.08
N ALA A 181 10.64 -17.19 35.09
CA ALA A 181 10.34 -16.40 36.30
C ALA A 181 9.77 -17.29 37.42
N GLY A 182 8.87 -18.22 37.07
CA GLY A 182 8.31 -19.17 38.00
C GLY A 182 9.37 -20.12 38.62
N LEU A 183 10.31 -20.62 37.81
CA LEU A 183 11.39 -21.47 38.26
C LEU A 183 12.33 -20.77 39.23
N TYR A 184 12.70 -19.50 38.95
CA TYR A 184 13.55 -18.72 39.85
C TYR A 184 12.87 -18.35 41.15
N GLY A 185 11.55 -18.30 41.20
CA GLY A 185 10.75 -18.04 42.42
C GLY A 185 10.46 -19.27 43.27
N ILE A 186 10.74 -20.49 42.79
CA ILE A 186 10.47 -21.74 43.52
C ILE A 186 11.73 -22.13 44.30
N PRO A 187 11.59 -22.48 45.61
CA PRO A 187 12.71 -22.97 46.40
C PRO A 187 13.22 -24.33 45.89
N SER A 188 14.45 -24.71 46.31
CA SER A 188 15.04 -26.02 46.02
C SER A 188 14.24 -27.14 46.63
N ILE A 189 13.48 -27.84 45.81
CA ILE A 189 12.65 -29.00 46.17
C ILE A 189 12.72 -30.04 45.06
N PRO A 190 12.27 -31.30 45.26
CA PRO A 190 12.29 -32.29 44.21
C PRO A 190 11.68 -31.82 42.88
N PRO A 191 12.21 -32.25 41.71
CA PRO A 191 11.74 -31.84 40.40
C PRO A 191 10.23 -31.95 40.19
N ASN A 192 9.63 -33.03 40.65
CA ASN A 192 8.19 -33.26 40.57
C ASN A 192 7.36 -32.19 41.30
N ASP A 193 7.83 -31.70 42.45
CA ASP A 193 7.14 -30.67 43.21
C ASP A 193 7.35 -29.26 42.58
N ILE A 194 8.49 -29.03 41.98
CA ILE A 194 8.73 -27.82 41.15
C ILE A 194 7.72 -27.82 40.00
N ALA A 195 7.62 -28.91 39.24
CA ALA A 195 6.71 -29.02 38.10
C ALA A 195 5.23 -28.79 38.50
N LYS A 196 4.79 -29.33 39.65
CA LYS A 196 3.43 -29.09 40.18
C LYS A 196 3.19 -27.63 40.54
N ARG A 197 4.16 -26.95 41.14
CA ARG A 197 4.06 -25.52 41.48
C ARG A 197 4.05 -24.66 40.25
N LEU A 198 4.95 -24.91 39.29
CA LEU A 198 5.02 -24.21 38.03
C LEU A 198 3.71 -24.36 37.23
N ASN A 199 3.16 -25.58 37.13
CA ASN A 199 1.89 -25.81 36.46
C ASN A 199 0.74 -25.03 37.12
N ARG A 200 0.74 -24.83 38.45
CA ARG A 200 -0.24 -24.00 39.13
C ARG A 200 -0.08 -22.52 38.76
N VAL A 201 1.16 -22.00 38.67
CA VAL A 201 1.44 -20.63 38.24
C VAL A 201 0.91 -20.39 36.81
N ILE A 202 1.28 -21.29 35.91
CA ILE A 202 0.89 -21.19 34.49
C ILE A 202 -0.64 -21.22 34.32
N LYS A 203 -1.31 -22.15 35.02
CA LYS A 203 -2.79 -22.24 34.99
C LYS A 203 -3.49 -20.99 35.52
N ASN A 204 -2.92 -20.34 36.54
CA ASN A 204 -3.51 -19.14 37.13
C ASN A 204 -3.36 -17.89 36.23
N ILE A 205 -2.42 -17.89 35.31
CA ILE A 205 -2.19 -16.75 34.36
C ILE A 205 -3.16 -16.83 33.17
N ASP A 206 -3.70 -17.99 32.86
CA ASP A 206 -4.67 -18.25 31.79
C ASP A 206 -4.19 -17.77 30.41
N LEU A 207 -3.16 -18.38 29.87
CA LEU A 207 -2.67 -18.14 28.53
C LEU A 207 -3.51 -18.88 27.45
N GLY A 208 -4.77 -19.11 27.71
CA GLY A 208 -5.70 -19.79 26.81
C GLY A 208 -5.33 -21.28 26.59
N TRP A 209 -5.26 -21.68 25.31
CA TRP A 209 -4.97 -23.08 24.93
C TRP A 209 -3.49 -23.43 24.90
N ASN A 210 -2.60 -22.47 25.19
CA ASN A 210 -1.17 -22.71 25.14
C ASN A 210 -0.74 -23.67 26.25
N ARG A 211 0.16 -24.56 25.90
CA ARG A 211 0.75 -25.60 26.75
C ARG A 211 2.26 -25.54 26.63
N MET A 212 2.96 -26.12 27.58
CA MET A 212 4.39 -26.28 27.47
C MET A 212 4.75 -27.73 27.82
N ALA A 213 5.45 -28.38 26.90
CA ALA A 213 6.17 -29.62 27.26
C ALA A 213 7.37 -29.20 28.10
N PHE A 214 7.58 -29.87 29.21
CA PHE A 214 8.57 -29.47 30.19
C PHE A 214 9.24 -30.69 30.78
N ASN A 215 10.56 -30.76 30.68
CA ASN A 215 11.39 -31.77 31.28
C ASN A 215 12.39 -31.11 32.23
N MET A 216 12.59 -31.69 33.39
CA MET A 216 13.54 -31.24 34.41
C MET A 216 14.30 -32.42 34.98
N ALA A 217 15.61 -32.28 35.12
CA ALA A 217 16.46 -33.22 35.80
C ALA A 217 17.27 -32.53 36.89
N ARG A 218 17.46 -33.18 38.02
CA ARG A 218 18.36 -32.76 39.10
C ARG A 218 19.56 -33.68 39.13
N PHE A 219 20.73 -33.07 39.07
CA PHE A 219 22.03 -33.75 39.18
C PHE A 219 22.65 -33.42 40.53
N TRP A 220 23.12 -34.46 41.29
CA TRP A 220 23.84 -34.32 42.56
C TRP A 220 24.63 -35.62 42.84
N ASP A 221 25.85 -35.54 43.39
CA ASP A 221 26.67 -36.69 43.80
C ASP A 221 26.70 -37.83 42.77
N ASN A 222 26.91 -37.51 41.49
CA ASN A 222 26.85 -38.47 40.37
C ASN A 222 25.51 -39.22 40.24
N LYS A 223 24.43 -38.66 40.77
CA LYS A 223 23.04 -39.13 40.62
C LYS A 223 22.20 -38.18 39.80
N VAL A 224 21.13 -38.72 39.22
CA VAL A 224 20.13 -37.96 38.51
C VAL A 224 18.73 -38.36 38.93
N GLU A 225 17.85 -37.40 39.13
CA GLU A 225 16.43 -37.56 39.40
C GLU A 225 15.60 -36.91 38.32
#